data_8471eccdff23600dbe72257d4b00fe1a
#
_entry.id   8471eccdff23600dbe72257d4b00fe1a
#
_cell.length_a   1.000
_cell.length_b   1.000
_cell.length_c   1.000
_cell.angle_alpha   90.00
_cell.angle_beta   90.00
_cell.angle_gamma   90.00
#
_symmetry.space_group_name_H-M   'P 1'
#
loop_
_entity.id
_entity.type
_entity.pdbx_description
1 polymer ?
#
loop_
_entity_poly.entity_id
_entity_poly.type
_entity_poly.pdbx_seq_one_letter_code
_entity_poly.pdbx_strand_id
1 'polypeptide(L)'
;VAEQAMILPVDPDPLLITTSKGDVRLDVEVTDTQVEHARGLMFRPPLPQGRGMLFVMGEEELQVFWMRNTPSPLDLIFAAKDGSIVSIKQGEPLSEAQIPSDKPAKYVLEVAQGEAARLGIQPGDRMRHRLIQP
;
A
#
# COMPACT_ATOMS: atom_id res chain seq x y z
N VAL A 1 8.36 -19.83 -10.66
CA VAL A 1 7.88 -20.69 -9.63
C VAL A 1 6.88 -19.93 -8.76
N ALA A 2 5.76 -20.58 -8.45
CA ALA A 2 4.64 -19.94 -7.77
C ALA A 2 5.01 -19.39 -6.40
N GLU A 3 6.04 -19.96 -5.74
CA GLU A 3 6.41 -19.59 -4.38
C GLU A 3 7.54 -18.56 -4.31
N GLN A 4 7.97 -18.04 -5.44
CA GLN A 4 9.00 -17.02 -5.45
C GLN A 4 8.39 -15.64 -5.19
N ALA A 5 9.12 -14.85 -4.39
CA ALA A 5 8.75 -13.47 -4.16
C ALA A 5 8.92 -12.65 -5.46
N MET A 6 8.02 -11.71 -5.67
CA MET A 6 8.14 -10.72 -6.72
C MET A 6 8.90 -9.52 -6.17
N ILE A 7 10.01 -9.17 -6.81
CA ILE A 7 10.78 -7.98 -6.46
C ILE A 7 10.70 -7.02 -7.63
N LEU A 8 10.03 -5.91 -7.44
CA LEU A 8 9.93 -4.86 -8.46
C LEU A 8 11.00 -3.79 -8.22
N PRO A 9 11.40 -3.08 -9.26
CA PRO A 9 12.31 -1.96 -9.06
C PRO A 9 11.66 -0.88 -8.20
N VAL A 10 12.46 -0.21 -7.40
CA VAL A 10 11.98 0.96 -6.65
C VAL A 10 11.75 2.08 -7.65
N ASP A 11 10.57 2.69 -7.57
CA ASP A 11 10.20 3.78 -8.49
C ASP A 11 11.18 4.94 -8.31
N PRO A 12 11.60 5.61 -9.41
CA PRO A 12 12.51 6.75 -9.30
C PRO A 12 11.89 7.94 -8.56
N ASP A 13 10.56 8.04 -8.54
CA ASP A 13 9.88 9.11 -7.82
C ASP A 13 9.40 8.61 -6.46
N PRO A 14 9.69 9.34 -5.38
CA PRO A 14 9.17 8.97 -4.07
C PRO A 14 7.67 9.21 -4.01
N LEU A 15 7.00 8.45 -3.16
CA LEU A 15 5.64 8.74 -2.75
C LEU A 15 5.70 9.73 -1.59
N LEU A 16 4.99 10.84 -1.70
CA LEU A 16 4.90 11.83 -0.65
C LEU A 16 3.51 11.77 -0.04
N ILE A 17 3.44 11.89 1.28
CA ILE A 17 2.16 11.94 1.99
C ILE A 17 2.14 13.19 2.83
N THR A 18 1.17 14.07 2.57
CA THR A 18 0.96 15.27 3.36
C THR A 18 0.21 14.89 4.62
N THR A 19 0.83 15.07 5.78
CA THR A 19 0.22 14.77 7.08
C THR A 19 0.10 16.06 7.90
N SER A 20 -0.63 15.98 9.00
CA SER A 20 -0.76 17.11 9.93
C SER A 20 0.58 17.52 10.55
N LYS A 21 1.57 16.64 10.49
CA LYS A 21 2.92 16.89 11.03
C LYS A 21 3.94 17.21 9.95
N GLY A 22 3.49 17.43 8.71
CA GLY A 22 4.34 17.72 7.57
C GLY A 22 4.37 16.58 6.58
N ASP A 23 5.17 16.73 5.53
CA ASP A 23 5.28 15.72 4.48
C ASP A 23 6.18 14.59 4.92
N VAL A 24 5.77 13.37 4.58
CA VAL A 24 6.59 12.17 4.74
C VAL A 24 6.91 11.60 3.38
N ARG A 25 8.04 10.91 3.28
CA ARG A 25 8.53 10.34 2.03
C ARG A 25 8.69 8.84 2.17
N LEU A 26 8.23 8.11 1.15
CA LEU A 26 8.42 6.67 1.06
C LEU A 26 8.95 6.33 -0.32
N ASP A 27 9.93 5.43 -0.37
CA ASP A 27 10.40 4.87 -1.63
C ASP A 27 9.60 3.61 -1.91
N VAL A 28 8.98 3.54 -3.08
CA VAL A 28 7.97 2.51 -3.35
C VAL A 28 8.29 1.69 -4.59
N GLU A 29 7.96 0.40 -4.51
CA GLU A 29 7.74 -0.43 -5.68
C GLU A 29 6.33 -0.17 -6.17
N VAL A 30 6.12 -0.14 -7.48
CA VAL A 30 4.79 0.16 -8.05
C VAL A 30 4.27 -1.07 -8.78
N THR A 31 3.04 -1.47 -8.48
CA THR A 31 2.35 -2.55 -9.17
C THR A 31 1.10 -2.01 -9.85
N ASP A 32 0.95 -2.29 -11.14
CA ASP A 32 -0.15 -1.77 -11.95
C ASP A 32 -0.78 -2.81 -12.87
N THR A 33 -0.42 -4.09 -12.75
CA THR A 33 -1.03 -5.19 -13.50
C THR A 33 -1.75 -6.14 -12.55
N GLN A 34 -2.71 -6.91 -13.09
CA GLN A 34 -3.43 -7.88 -12.27
C GLN A 34 -2.52 -8.94 -11.68
N VAL A 35 -1.53 -9.40 -12.44
CA VAL A 35 -0.57 -10.41 -11.97
C VAL A 35 0.24 -9.84 -10.81
N GLU A 36 0.74 -8.63 -10.95
CA GLU A 36 1.51 -7.97 -9.89
C GLU A 36 0.65 -7.69 -8.67
N HIS A 37 -0.59 -7.24 -8.85
CA HIS A 37 -1.52 -7.02 -7.74
C HIS A 37 -1.75 -8.29 -6.94
N ALA A 38 -1.90 -9.41 -7.64
CA ALA A 38 -2.14 -10.70 -6.97
C ALA A 38 -0.92 -11.16 -6.18
N ARG A 39 0.28 -10.91 -6.69
CA ARG A 39 1.53 -11.32 -6.01
C ARG A 39 1.84 -10.43 -4.81
N GLY A 40 1.74 -9.12 -5.00
CA GLY A 40 2.04 -8.18 -3.92
C GLY A 40 3.32 -8.51 -3.18
N LEU A 41 3.24 -8.53 -1.86
CA LEU A 41 4.36 -8.84 -0.96
C LEU A 41 4.42 -10.31 -0.54
N MET A 42 3.77 -11.20 -1.29
CA MET A 42 3.81 -12.64 -0.99
C MET A 42 5.25 -13.15 -0.89
N PHE A 43 5.50 -13.98 0.10
CA PHE A 43 6.78 -14.69 0.31
C PHE A 43 7.96 -13.77 0.61
N ARG A 44 7.71 -12.51 1.00
CA ARG A 44 8.79 -11.56 1.26
C ARG A 44 8.98 -11.33 2.76
N PRO A 45 10.24 -11.04 3.17
CA PRO A 45 10.50 -10.57 4.53
C PRO A 45 9.93 -9.16 4.71
N PRO A 46 9.86 -8.64 5.95
CA PRO A 46 9.38 -7.29 6.19
C PRO A 46 10.13 -6.25 5.36
N LEU A 47 9.39 -5.27 4.84
CA LEU A 47 10.01 -4.12 4.19
C LEU A 47 10.72 -3.26 5.24
N PRO A 48 11.88 -2.68 4.88
CA PRO A 48 12.53 -1.71 5.77
C PRO A 48 11.67 -0.47 5.99
N GLN A 49 11.99 0.28 7.04
CA GLN A 49 11.39 1.59 7.24
C GLN A 49 11.63 2.47 6.02
N GLY A 50 10.63 3.30 5.69
CA GLY A 50 10.72 4.19 4.55
C GLY A 50 10.45 3.53 3.21
N ARG A 51 10.08 2.25 3.17
CA ARG A 51 9.79 1.50 1.96
C ARG A 51 8.34 1.06 1.93
N GLY A 52 7.78 0.93 0.74
CA GLY A 52 6.42 0.44 0.58
C GLY A 52 6.19 -0.13 -0.81
N MET A 53 4.98 -0.67 -1.01
CA MET A 53 4.51 -1.09 -2.31
C MET A 53 3.21 -0.34 -2.61
N LEU A 54 3.20 0.40 -3.72
CA LEU A 54 2.04 1.16 -4.17
C LEU A 54 1.30 0.36 -5.24
N PHE A 55 0.06 0.03 -4.95
CA PHE A 55 -0.85 -0.65 -5.88
C PHE A 55 -1.67 0.40 -6.60
N VAL A 56 -1.50 0.48 -7.91
CA VAL A 56 -2.30 1.35 -8.76
C VAL A 56 -3.42 0.50 -9.35
N MET A 57 -4.62 0.61 -8.77
CA MET A 57 -5.78 -0.16 -9.21
C MET A 57 -6.39 0.47 -10.46
N GLY A 58 -7.11 -0.30 -11.25
CA GLY A 58 -7.66 0.20 -12.50
C GLY A 58 -8.74 1.25 -12.31
N GLU A 59 -9.54 1.10 -11.27
CA GLU A 59 -10.72 1.95 -11.03
C GLU A 59 -10.82 2.31 -9.55
N GLU A 60 -11.50 3.43 -9.28
CA GLU A 60 -11.87 3.78 -7.91
C GLU A 60 -13.12 2.97 -7.54
N GLU A 61 -12.96 2.01 -6.64
CA GLU A 61 -14.04 1.15 -6.19
C GLU A 61 -13.71 0.57 -4.83
N LEU A 62 -14.66 -0.09 -4.22
CA LEU A 62 -14.39 -0.82 -2.98
C LEU A 62 -13.35 -1.89 -3.27
N GLN A 63 -12.25 -1.84 -2.53
CA GLN A 63 -11.17 -2.81 -2.66
C GLN A 63 -11.25 -3.81 -1.52
N VAL A 64 -10.84 -5.05 -1.81
CA VAL A 64 -10.73 -6.11 -0.80
C VAL A 64 -9.38 -6.79 -1.00
N PHE A 65 -8.57 -6.80 0.03
CA PHE A 65 -7.27 -7.42 0.05
C PHE A 65 -7.28 -8.61 1.02
N TRP A 66 -6.21 -9.37 1.03
CA TRP A 66 -5.94 -10.41 2.01
C TRP A 66 -4.44 -10.53 2.25
N MET A 67 -4.07 -11.39 3.20
CA MET A 67 -2.66 -11.62 3.54
C MET A 67 -2.18 -13.02 3.17
N ARG A 68 -2.85 -13.65 2.20
CA ARG A 68 -2.46 -14.99 1.77
C ARG A 68 -1.01 -15.00 1.33
N ASN A 69 -0.24 -15.99 1.81
CA ASN A 69 1.18 -16.16 1.49
C ASN A 69 2.04 -14.92 1.81
N THR A 70 1.56 -14.04 2.66
CA THR A 70 2.26 -12.83 3.05
C THR A 70 2.66 -12.95 4.51
N PRO A 71 3.93 -13.32 4.79
CA PRO A 71 4.36 -13.63 6.15
C PRO A 71 4.64 -12.40 7.01
N SER A 72 4.77 -11.22 6.41
CA SER A 72 5.10 -10.01 7.15
C SER A 72 3.85 -9.23 7.52
N PRO A 73 3.67 -8.80 8.78
CA PRO A 73 2.52 -7.97 9.13
C PRO A 73 2.61 -6.61 8.46
N LEU A 74 1.48 -6.10 8.00
CA LEU A 74 1.41 -4.89 7.17
C LEU A 74 0.41 -3.88 7.72
N ASP A 75 0.65 -2.60 7.39
CA ASP A 75 -0.39 -1.59 7.34
C ASP A 75 -0.81 -1.44 5.89
N LEU A 76 -2.12 -1.49 5.62
CA LEU A 76 -2.69 -1.27 4.31
C LEU A 76 -3.38 0.10 4.31
N ILE A 77 -2.87 1.00 3.49
CA ILE A 77 -3.33 2.39 3.45
C ILE A 77 -4.09 2.59 2.14
N PHE A 78 -5.40 2.74 2.24
CA PHE A 78 -6.27 2.87 1.07
C PHE A 78 -6.51 4.35 0.77
N ALA A 79 -6.41 4.72 -0.50
CA ALA A 79 -6.60 6.09 -0.93
C ALA A 79 -7.55 6.20 -2.13
N ALA A 80 -8.34 7.25 -2.13
CA ALA A 80 -9.25 7.58 -3.21
C ALA A 80 -8.48 8.04 -4.45
N LYS A 81 -9.21 8.24 -5.54
CA LYS A 81 -8.65 8.65 -6.84
C LYS A 81 -7.79 9.91 -6.74
N ASP A 82 -8.16 10.86 -5.89
CA ASP A 82 -7.41 12.10 -5.71
C ASP A 82 -6.22 11.98 -4.75
N GLY A 83 -5.98 10.78 -4.20
CA GLY A 83 -4.90 10.52 -3.25
C GLY A 83 -5.31 10.66 -1.79
N SER A 84 -6.53 11.08 -1.50
CA SER A 84 -6.99 11.21 -0.12
C SER A 84 -7.08 9.84 0.55
N ILE A 85 -6.44 9.70 1.71
CA ILE A 85 -6.45 8.44 2.45
C ILE A 85 -7.84 8.27 3.07
N VAL A 86 -8.50 7.16 2.77
CA VAL A 86 -9.86 6.87 3.22
C VAL A 86 -9.92 5.89 4.37
N SER A 87 -8.94 5.00 4.47
CA SER A 87 -8.90 4.04 5.58
C SER A 87 -7.50 3.46 5.70
N ILE A 88 -7.17 2.97 6.90
CA ILE A 88 -5.93 2.27 7.19
C ILE A 88 -6.32 1.00 7.92
N LYS A 89 -5.87 -0.14 7.40
CA LYS A 89 -6.17 -1.46 7.96
C LYS A 89 -4.88 -2.18 8.29
N GLN A 90 -4.97 -3.14 9.19
CA GLN A 90 -3.83 -3.98 9.54
C GLN A 90 -4.02 -5.37 8.95
N GLY A 91 -2.95 -5.89 8.35
CA GLY A 91 -2.93 -7.23 7.80
C GLY A 91 -2.16 -8.18 8.71
N GLU A 92 -2.85 -9.23 9.19
CA GLU A 92 -2.20 -10.27 9.97
C GLU A 92 -1.45 -11.23 9.05
N PRO A 93 -0.24 -11.65 9.43
CA PRO A 93 0.53 -12.58 8.60
C PRO A 93 -0.28 -13.82 8.22
N LEU A 94 -0.24 -14.15 6.92
CA LEU A 94 -0.80 -15.38 6.33
C LEU A 94 -2.33 -15.49 6.43
N SER A 95 -3.03 -14.50 6.96
CA SER A 95 -4.48 -14.54 7.07
C SER A 95 -5.14 -14.44 5.70
N GLU A 96 -6.17 -15.24 5.47
CA GLU A 96 -6.99 -15.16 4.26
C GLU A 96 -8.31 -14.43 4.51
N ALA A 97 -8.45 -13.80 5.67
CA ALA A 97 -9.60 -12.97 5.96
C ALA A 97 -9.63 -11.75 5.04
N GLN A 98 -10.81 -11.31 4.67
CA GLN A 98 -10.98 -10.15 3.82
C GLN A 98 -10.62 -8.88 4.56
N ILE A 99 -9.88 -8.00 3.87
CA ILE A 99 -9.49 -6.68 4.38
C ILE A 99 -10.11 -5.65 3.44
N PRO A 100 -11.30 -5.13 3.78
CA PRO A 100 -12.00 -4.20 2.89
C PRO A 100 -11.49 -2.77 3.08
N SER A 101 -11.54 -1.97 2.01
CA SER A 101 -11.20 -0.56 2.09
C SER A 101 -12.26 0.28 2.79
N ASP A 102 -13.48 -0.25 2.95
CA ASP A 102 -14.66 0.40 3.53
C ASP A 102 -15.22 1.53 2.68
N LYS A 103 -14.40 2.19 1.89
CA LYS A 103 -14.78 3.28 0.98
C LYS A 103 -14.10 3.06 -0.36
N PRO A 104 -14.62 3.63 -1.45
CA PRO A 104 -13.97 3.51 -2.75
C PRO A 104 -12.53 3.98 -2.69
N ALA A 105 -11.62 3.17 -3.24
CA ALA A 105 -10.20 3.46 -3.28
C ALA A 105 -9.63 3.07 -4.64
N LYS A 106 -8.66 3.82 -5.11
CA LYS A 106 -7.95 3.52 -6.35
C LYS A 106 -6.50 3.13 -6.09
N TYR A 107 -5.96 3.51 -4.95
CA TYR A 107 -4.57 3.22 -4.59
C TYR A 107 -4.53 2.54 -3.24
N VAL A 108 -3.58 1.62 -3.12
CA VAL A 108 -3.30 0.95 -1.85
C VAL A 108 -1.81 1.01 -1.62
N LEU A 109 -1.40 1.51 -0.48
CA LEU A 109 0.00 1.53 -0.08
C LEU A 109 0.19 0.51 1.04
N GLU A 110 1.01 -0.50 0.78
CA GLU A 110 1.39 -1.48 1.81
C GLU A 110 2.76 -1.12 2.36
N VAL A 111 2.84 -1.06 3.67
CA VAL A 111 4.08 -0.78 4.41
C VAL A 111 4.18 -1.75 5.58
N ALA A 112 5.37 -1.86 6.15
CA ALA A 112 5.54 -2.68 7.36
C ALA A 112 4.60 -2.19 8.46
N GLN A 113 4.05 -3.12 9.23
CA GLN A 113 3.16 -2.77 10.33
C GLN A 113 3.85 -1.80 11.28
N GLY A 114 3.11 -0.75 11.67
CA GLY A 114 3.64 0.30 12.52
C GLY A 114 4.16 1.52 11.80
N GLU A 115 4.41 1.42 10.48
CA GLU A 115 4.90 2.57 9.71
C GLU A 115 3.90 3.72 9.68
N ALA A 116 2.60 3.43 9.53
CA ALA A 116 1.59 4.48 9.51
C ALA A 116 1.63 5.29 10.82
N ALA A 117 1.70 4.60 11.96
CA ALA A 117 1.78 5.25 13.25
C ALA A 117 3.10 6.03 13.41
N ARG A 118 4.22 5.42 13.01
CA ARG A 118 5.53 6.06 13.12
C ARG A 118 5.61 7.36 12.32
N LEU A 119 5.01 7.37 11.14
CA LEU A 119 5.05 8.52 10.23
C LEU A 119 3.90 9.49 10.45
N GLY A 120 2.96 9.17 11.34
CA GLY A 120 1.81 10.03 11.63
C GLY A 120 0.78 10.06 10.51
N ILE A 121 0.68 8.99 9.73
CA ILE A 121 -0.26 8.91 8.62
C ILE A 121 -1.65 8.55 9.15
N GLN A 122 -2.67 9.29 8.73
CA GLN A 122 -4.05 9.11 9.17
C GLN A 122 -5.02 9.27 8.00
N PRO A 123 -6.24 8.72 8.11
CA PRO A 123 -7.29 9.03 7.15
C PRO A 123 -7.48 10.56 7.07
N GLY A 124 -7.68 11.05 5.84
CA GLY A 124 -7.73 12.47 5.56
C GLY A 124 -6.41 13.05 5.06
N ASP A 125 -5.30 12.39 5.33
CA ASP A 125 -4.02 12.76 4.73
C ASP A 125 -4.04 12.47 3.23
N ARG A 126 -3.04 12.95 2.50
CA ARG A 126 -3.06 12.85 1.04
C ARG A 126 -1.76 12.31 0.48
N MET A 127 -1.88 11.27 -0.35
CA MET A 127 -0.77 10.74 -1.15
C MET A 127 -0.56 11.59 -2.39
N ARG A 128 0.70 11.84 -2.72
CA ARG A 128 1.11 12.55 -3.94
C ARG A 128 2.20 11.78 -4.65
N HIS A 129 1.98 11.54 -5.94
CA HIS A 129 2.90 10.83 -6.81
C HIS A 129 2.48 11.11 -8.25
N ARG A 130 3.42 11.00 -9.22
CA ARG A 130 3.08 11.24 -10.63
C ARG A 130 1.94 10.34 -11.13
N LEU A 131 1.80 9.14 -10.56
CA LEU A 131 0.76 8.18 -10.96
C LEU A 131 -0.59 8.45 -10.29
N ILE A 132 -0.63 9.33 -9.31
CA ILE A 132 -1.85 9.72 -8.62
C ILE A 132 -2.31 11.04 -9.20
N GLN A 133 -3.28 10.96 -10.11
CA GLN A 133 -3.81 12.13 -10.82
C GLN A 133 -5.17 12.47 -10.22
N PRO A 134 -5.34 13.68 -9.67
CA PRO A 134 -6.63 14.10 -9.13
C PRO A 134 -7.75 14.07 -10.16
#